data_7cfb28d10d1141450d13125d75928333
#
_entry.id   7cfb28d10d1141450d13125d75928333
#
_cell.length_a   1.000
_cell.length_b   1.000
_cell.length_c   1.000
_cell.angle_alpha   90.00
_cell.angle_beta   90.00
_cell.angle_gamma   90.00
#
_symmetry.space_group_name_H-M   'P 1'
#
loop_
_entity.id
_entity.type
_entity.pdbx_description
1 polymer ?
#
loop_
_entity_poly.entity_id
_entity_poly.type
_entity_poly.pdbx_seq_one_letter_code
_entity_poly.pdbx_strand_id
1 'polypeptide(L)'
;MTSFLKGLKSQKVGLDTMIFIYAFEEHPAYLPLLKNFFSVLEKGEIEAVTSTITITECLVQPYRKKDFALAAHYMVLLRNFPHLSIIPITDDVAERAAFLRAHYNLKTPDAIQVATALISGSRAFLTNDENLASVKGIDILVLDQLS
;
A
#
# COMPACT_ATOMS: atom_id res chain seq x y z
N MET A 1 -11.04 -10.66 14.26
CA MET A 1 -10.55 -9.42 13.64
C MET A 1 -9.81 -8.59 14.68
N THR A 2 -8.61 -8.15 14.36
CA THR A 2 -7.81 -7.30 15.26
C THR A 2 -8.44 -5.91 15.43
N SER A 3 -8.04 -5.19 16.48
CA SER A 3 -8.65 -3.90 16.79
C SER A 3 -8.43 -2.87 15.67
N PHE A 4 -7.26 -2.88 15.00
CA PHE A 4 -7.02 -1.91 13.93
C PHE A 4 -7.91 -2.20 12.70
N LEU A 5 -8.16 -3.47 12.38
CA LEU A 5 -9.05 -3.84 11.28
C LEU A 5 -10.50 -3.42 11.56
N LYS A 6 -10.95 -3.55 12.81
CA LYS A 6 -12.29 -3.07 13.20
C LYS A 6 -12.42 -1.57 12.99
N GLY A 7 -11.38 -0.81 13.29
CA GLY A 7 -11.36 0.64 13.07
C GLY A 7 -11.41 1.05 11.59
N LEU A 8 -11.03 0.13 10.69
CA LEU A 8 -11.01 0.39 9.24
C LEU A 8 -12.26 -0.11 8.52
N LYS A 9 -13.19 -0.76 9.23
CA LYS A 9 -14.40 -1.31 8.61
C LYS A 9 -15.15 -0.23 7.85
N SER A 10 -15.52 -0.53 6.60
CA SER A 10 -16.19 0.39 5.68
C SER A 10 -15.35 1.61 5.29
N GLN A 11 -14.05 1.58 5.54
CA GLN A 11 -13.12 2.65 5.19
C GLN A 11 -12.25 2.26 4.01
N LYS A 12 -11.62 3.26 3.41
CA LYS A 12 -10.63 3.09 2.36
C LYS A 12 -9.23 3.23 2.97
N VAL A 13 -8.33 2.35 2.59
CA VAL A 13 -6.96 2.29 3.12
C VAL A 13 -5.97 2.33 1.97
N GLY A 14 -5.00 3.24 2.05
CA GLY A 14 -3.86 3.23 1.14
C GLY A 14 -2.84 2.19 1.58
N LEU A 15 -2.22 1.50 0.62
CA LEU A 15 -1.23 0.48 0.88
C LEU A 15 0.11 0.85 0.26
N ASP A 16 1.16 0.81 1.08
CA ASP A 16 2.54 0.94 0.61
C ASP A 16 2.96 -0.35 -0.12
N THR A 17 3.95 -0.24 -0.98
CA THR A 17 4.47 -1.37 -1.76
C THR A 17 4.88 -2.55 -0.89
N MET A 18 5.55 -2.31 0.24
CA MET A 18 6.04 -3.38 1.10
C MET A 18 4.94 -4.28 1.64
N ILE A 19 3.72 -3.78 1.75
CA ILE A 19 2.57 -4.59 2.17
C ILE A 19 2.37 -5.76 1.20
N PHE A 20 2.45 -5.47 -0.10
CA PHE A 20 2.33 -6.50 -1.14
C PHE A 20 3.54 -7.44 -1.16
N ILE A 21 4.75 -6.88 -1.05
CA ILE A 21 5.97 -7.68 -1.09
C ILE A 21 5.99 -8.66 0.08
N TYR A 22 5.68 -8.23 1.29
CA TYR A 22 5.59 -9.13 2.45
C TYR A 22 4.56 -10.23 2.25
N ALA A 23 3.41 -9.91 1.66
CA ALA A 23 2.37 -10.91 1.39
C ALA A 23 2.81 -11.90 0.30
N PHE A 24 3.38 -11.39 -0.80
CA PHE A 24 3.81 -12.22 -1.94
C PHE A 24 4.96 -13.16 -1.54
N GLU A 25 5.89 -12.68 -0.73
CA GLU A 25 7.03 -13.46 -0.26
C GLU A 25 6.71 -14.26 1.02
N GLU A 26 5.50 -14.16 1.52
CA GLU A 26 5.06 -14.85 2.73
C GLU A 26 5.99 -14.59 3.91
N HIS A 27 6.32 -13.32 4.14
CA HIS A 27 7.25 -12.91 5.20
C HIS A 27 6.75 -13.40 6.57
N PRO A 28 7.51 -14.25 7.29
CA PRO A 28 6.99 -14.93 8.47
C PRO A 28 6.57 -13.98 9.60
N ALA A 29 7.21 -12.83 9.72
CA ALA A 29 6.85 -11.86 10.77
C ALA A 29 5.51 -11.17 10.52
N TYR A 30 5.13 -10.97 9.25
CA TYR A 30 3.95 -10.16 8.89
C TYR A 30 2.82 -10.96 8.29
N LEU A 31 3.10 -12.19 7.85
CA LEU A 31 2.10 -12.99 7.13
C LEU A 31 0.81 -13.20 7.92
N PRO A 32 0.83 -13.53 9.23
CA PRO A 32 -0.44 -13.72 9.95
C PRO A 32 -1.32 -12.48 9.94
N LEU A 33 -0.74 -11.31 10.17
CA LEU A 33 -1.46 -10.04 10.15
C LEU A 33 -1.99 -9.72 8.76
N LEU A 34 -1.15 -9.91 7.74
CA LEU A 34 -1.51 -9.60 6.35
C LEU A 34 -2.54 -10.58 5.79
N LYS A 35 -2.51 -11.84 6.18
CA LYS A 35 -3.57 -12.79 5.81
C LYS A 35 -4.93 -12.30 6.29
N ASN A 36 -5.01 -11.84 7.53
CA ASN A 36 -6.24 -11.28 8.09
C ASN A 36 -6.67 -10.03 7.32
N PHE A 37 -5.72 -9.13 7.06
CA PHE A 37 -6.01 -7.91 6.32
C PHE A 37 -6.55 -8.21 4.92
N PHE A 38 -5.85 -9.03 4.15
CA PHE A 38 -6.27 -9.35 2.79
C PHE A 38 -7.56 -10.17 2.74
N SER A 39 -7.83 -10.99 3.76
CA SER A 39 -9.13 -11.68 3.87
C SER A 39 -10.28 -10.69 4.04
N VAL A 40 -10.11 -9.71 4.91
CA VAL A 40 -11.12 -8.66 5.14
C VAL A 40 -11.32 -7.81 3.88
N LEU A 41 -10.23 -7.50 3.18
CA LEU A 41 -10.28 -6.78 1.90
C LEU A 41 -11.02 -7.59 0.83
N GLU A 42 -10.70 -8.88 0.70
CA GLU A 42 -11.34 -9.76 -0.28
C GLU A 42 -12.86 -9.82 -0.08
N LYS A 43 -13.30 -9.80 1.16
CA LYS A 43 -14.74 -9.80 1.50
C LYS A 43 -15.42 -8.46 1.26
N GLY A 44 -14.66 -7.40 0.97
CA GLY A 44 -15.20 -6.06 0.75
C GLY A 44 -15.59 -5.32 2.02
N GLU A 45 -15.14 -5.77 3.17
CA GLU A 45 -15.39 -5.06 4.44
C GLU A 45 -14.56 -3.78 4.56
N ILE A 46 -13.47 -3.70 3.80
CA ILE A 46 -12.66 -2.50 3.57
C ILE A 46 -12.39 -2.37 2.08
N GLU A 47 -11.96 -1.19 1.65
CA GLU A 47 -11.43 -0.96 0.31
C GLU A 47 -9.98 -0.55 0.42
N ALA A 48 -9.17 -0.89 -0.58
CA ALA A 48 -7.77 -0.51 -0.61
C ALA A 48 -7.39 0.17 -1.91
N VAL A 49 -6.43 1.07 -1.81
CA VAL A 49 -5.83 1.73 -2.98
C VAL A 49 -4.32 1.66 -2.88
N THR A 50 -3.66 1.59 -4.02
CA THR A 50 -2.22 1.74 -4.11
C THR A 50 -1.90 2.45 -5.43
N SER A 51 -0.70 3.02 -5.53
CA SER A 51 -0.24 3.67 -6.75
C SER A 51 0.26 2.66 -7.77
N THR A 52 0.24 3.04 -9.06
CA THR A 52 0.93 2.28 -10.12
C THR A 52 2.41 2.10 -9.84
N ILE A 53 3.03 2.94 -8.98
CA ILE A 53 4.43 2.75 -8.59
C ILE A 53 4.64 1.41 -7.87
N THR A 54 3.61 0.86 -7.23
CA THR A 54 3.65 -0.47 -6.63
C THR A 54 3.97 -1.54 -7.67
N ILE A 55 3.42 -1.41 -8.87
CA ILE A 55 3.73 -2.33 -9.97
C ILE A 55 5.23 -2.30 -10.27
N THR A 56 5.79 -1.11 -10.45
CA THR A 56 7.22 -0.95 -10.71
C THR A 56 8.06 -1.61 -9.62
N GLU A 57 7.75 -1.31 -8.37
CA GLU A 57 8.55 -1.77 -7.24
C GLU A 57 8.41 -3.28 -6.99
N CYS A 58 7.22 -3.84 -7.22
CA CYS A 58 7.02 -5.28 -7.07
C CYS A 58 7.68 -6.09 -8.18
N LEU A 59 7.80 -5.54 -9.38
CA LEU A 59 8.32 -6.29 -10.54
C LEU A 59 9.84 -6.20 -10.71
N VAL A 60 10.52 -5.29 -10.02
CA VAL A 60 11.96 -5.10 -10.17
C VAL A 60 12.73 -6.39 -9.89
N GLN A 61 12.49 -7.05 -8.76
CA GLN A 61 13.23 -8.25 -8.39
C GLN A 61 12.95 -9.44 -9.32
N PRO A 62 11.70 -9.78 -9.65
CA PRO A 62 11.45 -10.81 -10.65
C PRO A 62 12.17 -10.56 -11.97
N TYR A 63 12.16 -9.31 -12.46
CA TYR A 63 12.85 -8.99 -13.72
C TYR A 63 14.37 -9.08 -13.58
N ARG A 64 14.94 -8.64 -12.46
CA ARG A 64 16.39 -8.80 -12.21
C ARG A 64 16.81 -10.25 -12.21
N LYS A 65 15.98 -11.14 -11.69
CA LYS A 65 16.22 -12.59 -11.66
C LYS A 65 15.82 -13.27 -12.96
N LYS A 66 15.32 -12.51 -13.95
CA LYS A 66 14.80 -13.03 -15.22
C LYS A 66 13.69 -14.06 -15.02
N ASP A 67 12.94 -13.92 -13.93
CA ASP A 67 11.78 -14.75 -13.63
C ASP A 67 10.52 -14.07 -14.17
N PHE A 68 10.33 -14.17 -15.47
CA PHE A 68 9.23 -13.51 -16.15
C PHE A 68 7.86 -14.12 -15.81
N ALA A 69 7.83 -15.41 -15.47
CA ALA A 69 6.62 -16.07 -15.01
C ALA A 69 6.16 -15.51 -13.67
N LEU A 70 7.10 -15.28 -12.75
CA LEU A 70 6.79 -14.69 -11.45
C LEU A 70 6.32 -13.25 -11.60
N ALA A 71 6.95 -12.46 -12.47
CA ALA A 71 6.52 -11.09 -12.75
C ALA A 71 5.08 -11.06 -13.28
N ALA A 72 4.75 -11.95 -14.22
CA ALA A 72 3.39 -12.06 -14.76
C ALA A 72 2.40 -12.47 -13.66
N HIS A 73 2.78 -13.37 -12.77
CA HIS A 73 1.95 -13.80 -11.65
C HIS A 73 1.65 -12.65 -10.70
N TYR A 74 2.65 -11.85 -10.34
CA TYR A 74 2.44 -10.67 -9.49
C TYR A 74 1.50 -9.67 -10.14
N MET A 75 1.62 -9.45 -11.46
CA MET A 75 0.70 -8.56 -12.19
C MET A 75 -0.74 -9.05 -12.10
N VAL A 76 -0.97 -10.34 -12.28
CA VAL A 76 -2.31 -10.93 -12.17
C VAL A 76 -2.87 -10.71 -10.75
N LEU A 77 -2.07 -10.97 -9.72
CA LEU A 77 -2.49 -10.79 -8.34
C LEU A 77 -2.86 -9.34 -8.05
N LEU A 78 -2.03 -8.40 -8.47
CA LEU A 78 -2.27 -6.97 -8.22
C LEU A 78 -3.51 -6.48 -8.94
N ARG A 79 -3.70 -6.84 -10.21
CA ARG A 79 -4.80 -6.31 -11.03
C ARG A 79 -6.15 -6.93 -10.73
N ASN A 80 -6.17 -8.14 -10.18
CA ASN A 80 -7.42 -8.87 -9.98
C ASN A 80 -7.83 -9.03 -8.52
N PHE A 81 -7.07 -8.46 -7.58
CA PHE A 81 -7.45 -8.60 -6.17
C PHE A 81 -8.74 -7.80 -5.91
N PRO A 82 -9.77 -8.45 -5.32
CA PRO A 82 -11.04 -7.78 -5.08
C PRO A 82 -10.89 -6.56 -4.17
N HIS A 83 -11.62 -5.48 -4.49
CA HIS A 83 -11.69 -4.25 -3.70
C HIS A 83 -10.37 -3.49 -3.56
N LEU A 84 -9.39 -3.85 -4.39
CA LEU A 84 -8.13 -3.13 -4.53
C LEU A 84 -8.14 -2.32 -5.83
N SER A 85 -7.90 -1.01 -5.73
CA SER A 85 -7.74 -0.13 -6.87
C SER A 85 -6.30 0.31 -7.01
N ILE A 86 -5.75 0.17 -8.21
CA ILE A 86 -4.41 0.67 -8.55
C ILE A 86 -4.59 1.99 -9.28
N ILE A 87 -4.12 3.07 -8.68
CA ILE A 87 -4.38 4.44 -9.13
C ILE A 87 -3.18 4.95 -9.94
N PRO A 88 -3.41 5.43 -11.17
CA PRO A 88 -2.34 6.03 -11.97
C PRO A 88 -1.74 7.27 -11.28
N ILE A 89 -0.47 7.54 -11.58
CA ILE A 89 0.21 8.76 -11.12
C ILE A 89 -0.24 9.90 -12.04
N THR A 90 -1.31 10.57 -11.64
CA THR A 90 -1.85 11.71 -12.37
C THR A 90 -1.09 12.99 -12.03
N ASP A 91 -1.39 14.08 -12.74
CA ASP A 91 -0.84 15.39 -12.41
C ASP A 91 -1.18 15.81 -10.98
N ASP A 92 -2.40 15.53 -10.54
CA ASP A 92 -2.85 15.84 -9.17
C ASP A 92 -2.03 15.06 -8.13
N VAL A 93 -1.80 13.79 -8.37
CA VAL A 93 -0.96 12.96 -7.50
C VAL A 93 0.46 13.50 -7.46
N ALA A 94 1.03 13.82 -8.62
CA ALA A 94 2.40 14.34 -8.72
C ALA A 94 2.55 15.67 -7.98
N GLU A 95 1.59 16.57 -8.13
CA GLU A 95 1.60 17.87 -7.44
C GLU A 95 1.50 17.69 -5.92
N ARG A 96 0.58 16.84 -5.46
CA ARG A 96 0.45 16.54 -4.04
C ARG A 96 1.71 15.90 -3.48
N ALA A 97 2.35 15.00 -4.24
CA ALA A 97 3.59 14.37 -3.84
C ALA A 97 4.73 15.38 -3.68
N ALA A 98 4.80 16.37 -4.57
CA ALA A 98 5.79 17.46 -4.47
C ALA A 98 5.60 18.24 -3.17
N PHE A 99 4.36 18.57 -2.82
CA PHE A 99 4.04 19.25 -1.56
C PHE A 99 4.48 18.42 -0.35
N LEU A 100 4.16 17.12 -0.35
CA LEU A 100 4.52 16.23 0.75
C LEU A 100 6.04 16.10 0.90
N ARG A 101 6.77 15.99 -0.19
CA ARG A 101 8.23 15.95 -0.15
C ARG A 101 8.83 17.21 0.46
N ALA A 102 8.33 18.35 0.04
CA ALA A 102 8.82 19.64 0.56
C ALA A 102 8.52 19.82 2.04
N HIS A 103 7.35 19.36 2.47
CA HIS A 103 6.87 19.59 3.84
C HIS A 103 7.40 18.55 4.84
N TYR A 104 7.54 17.29 4.43
CA TYR A 104 7.89 16.17 5.33
C TYR A 104 9.23 15.52 4.97
N ASN A 105 9.93 16.01 3.96
CA ASN A 105 11.22 15.47 3.51
C ASN A 105 11.14 13.98 3.15
N LEU A 106 10.09 13.58 2.45
CA LEU A 106 9.90 12.21 2.01
C LEU A 106 10.68 11.91 0.72
N LYS A 107 10.98 10.63 0.50
CA LYS A 107 11.46 10.16 -0.80
C LYS A 107 10.32 10.19 -1.81
N THR A 108 10.65 10.32 -3.10
CA THR A 108 9.64 10.41 -4.16
C THR A 108 8.63 9.25 -4.16
N PRO A 109 9.06 7.97 -4.10
CA PRO A 109 8.10 6.87 -4.09
C PRO A 109 7.14 6.93 -2.90
N ASP A 110 7.64 7.25 -1.72
CA ASP A 110 6.82 7.36 -0.50
C ASP A 110 5.80 8.49 -0.63
N ALA A 111 6.25 9.63 -1.13
CA ALA A 111 5.37 10.78 -1.33
C ALA A 111 4.26 10.48 -2.34
N ILE A 112 4.57 9.75 -3.41
CA ILE A 112 3.58 9.34 -4.41
C ILE A 112 2.54 8.40 -3.79
N GLN A 113 2.97 7.44 -2.98
CA GLN A 113 2.06 6.51 -2.32
C GLN A 113 1.10 7.24 -1.36
N VAL A 114 1.64 8.10 -0.51
CA VAL A 114 0.81 8.86 0.45
C VAL A 114 -0.12 9.82 -0.29
N ALA A 115 0.37 10.51 -1.33
CA ALA A 115 -0.45 11.40 -2.15
C ALA A 115 -1.62 10.65 -2.80
N THR A 116 -1.35 9.46 -3.33
CA THR A 116 -2.39 8.60 -3.92
C THR A 116 -3.48 8.30 -2.89
N ALA A 117 -3.10 7.91 -1.68
CA ALA A 117 -4.03 7.61 -0.61
C ALA A 117 -4.87 8.84 -0.22
N LEU A 118 -4.23 10.00 -0.08
CA LEU A 118 -4.91 11.25 0.28
C LEU A 118 -5.92 11.66 -0.79
N ILE A 119 -5.53 11.66 -2.05
CA ILE A 119 -6.40 12.07 -3.17
C ILE A 119 -7.56 11.09 -3.33
N SER A 120 -7.34 9.81 -3.06
CA SER A 120 -8.38 8.78 -3.14
C SER A 120 -9.36 8.81 -1.98
N GLY A 121 -9.16 9.68 -1.00
CA GLY A 121 -10.04 9.77 0.17
C GLY A 121 -9.82 8.66 1.19
N SER A 122 -8.61 8.12 1.27
CA SER A 122 -8.29 7.06 2.23
C SER A 122 -8.28 7.59 3.65
N ARG A 123 -8.83 6.80 4.58
CA ARG A 123 -8.84 7.09 6.01
C ARG A 123 -7.45 6.86 6.62
N ALA A 124 -6.76 5.84 6.16
CA ALA A 124 -5.50 5.42 6.71
C ALA A 124 -4.54 4.99 5.60
N PHE A 125 -3.26 4.92 5.93
CA PHE A 125 -2.21 4.43 5.05
C PHE A 125 -1.39 3.38 5.80
N LEU A 126 -1.34 2.18 5.26
CA LEU A 126 -0.63 1.04 5.85
C LEU A 126 0.77 0.94 5.25
N THR A 127 1.77 0.99 6.10
CA THR A 127 3.19 0.98 5.72
C THR A 127 4.01 0.24 6.77
N ASN A 128 5.28 0.03 6.52
CA ASN A 128 6.22 -0.36 7.57
C ASN A 128 7.40 0.62 7.69
N ASP A 129 7.24 1.81 7.16
CA ASP A 129 8.25 2.87 7.26
C ASP A 129 7.83 3.90 8.31
N GLU A 130 8.51 3.89 9.45
CA GLU A 130 8.23 4.81 10.55
C GLU A 130 8.46 6.28 10.18
N ASN A 131 9.28 6.56 9.16
CA ASN A 131 9.51 7.92 8.70
C ASN A 131 8.25 8.58 8.14
N LEU A 132 7.23 7.81 7.78
CA LEU A 132 5.96 8.34 7.29
C LEU A 132 5.01 8.74 8.43
N ALA A 133 5.30 8.36 9.67
CA ALA A 133 4.40 8.57 10.80
C ALA A 133 4.13 10.05 11.10
N SER A 134 5.02 10.97 10.67
CA SER A 134 4.85 12.40 10.88
C SER A 134 3.84 13.07 9.93
N VAL A 135 3.42 12.37 8.86
CA VAL A 135 2.50 12.94 7.88
C VAL A 135 1.12 13.16 8.51
N LYS A 136 0.58 14.37 8.33
CA LYS A 136 -0.74 14.75 8.84
C LYS A 136 -1.80 14.62 7.75
N GLY A 137 -3.05 14.54 8.17
CA GLY A 137 -4.19 14.47 7.25
C GLY A 137 -4.64 13.05 6.91
N ILE A 138 -3.91 12.05 7.38
CA ILE A 138 -4.23 10.64 7.20
C ILE A 138 -3.64 9.86 8.36
N ASP A 139 -4.30 8.78 8.79
CA ASP A 139 -3.78 7.92 9.85
C ASP A 139 -2.70 6.99 9.28
N ILE A 140 -1.46 7.19 9.68
CA ILE A 140 -0.36 6.32 9.27
C ILE A 140 -0.30 5.10 10.20
N LEU A 141 -0.50 3.92 9.65
CA LEU A 141 -0.46 2.66 10.39
C LEU A 141 0.83 1.92 10.02
N VAL A 142 1.73 1.81 10.99
CA VAL A 142 3.03 1.14 10.79
C VAL A 142 2.91 -0.31 11.26
N LEU A 143 3.19 -1.26 10.38
CA LEU A 143 2.99 -2.69 10.64
C LEU A 143 3.63 -3.15 11.95
N ASP A 144 4.87 -2.75 12.21
CA ASP A 144 5.59 -3.16 13.42
C ASP A 144 4.93 -2.67 14.72
N GLN A 145 4.03 -1.70 14.63
CA GLN A 145 3.31 -1.14 15.76
C GLN A 145 1.89 -1.72 15.91
N LEU A 146 1.48 -2.60 15.00
CA LEU A 146 0.17 -3.24 15.03
C LEU A 146 0.25 -4.63 15.63
N SER A 147 -0.77 -5.02 16.32
CA SER A 147 -0.84 -6.34 16.97
C SER A 147 -2.12 -7.10 16.57
#